data_764f67fd58bec6c1c4138fe1a22b6607
#
_entry.id   764f67fd58bec6c1c4138fe1a22b6607
#
_cell.length_a   1.000
_cell.length_b   1.000
_cell.length_c   1.000
_cell.angle_alpha   90.00
_cell.angle_beta   90.00
_cell.angle_gamma   90.00
#
_symmetry.space_group_name_H-M   'P 1'
#
loop_
_entity.id
_entity.type
_entity.pdbx_description
1 polymer ?
#
loop_
_entity_poly.entity_id
_entity_poly.type
_entity_poly.pdbx_seq_one_letter_code
_entity_poly.pdbx_strand_id
1 'polypeptide(L)'
;IWAVCELIKETGDYTILQKKIEWQDGGAAAVVEHLKAAADCLIRDKGRNGLSRIYFADWNDALNITTDPEAESVMLSHQFCLAFRELKLLMEKIGETDYAEFLKKEYDTMRKTINEKAWDGEWYMRALSKKENIGSRTSEGSKIYLNAQTWAVLGDVVDEEKLPKLLTAVDSMEHDFGFPLNMPPYEKYSPNVGRMSGMLPGLFENGGVYCHATGFKILMDCKLGRATKAVSTLKKIMPDSEKNPSTQSGAEPYV
;
A
#
# COMPACT_ATOMS: atom_id res chain seq x y z
N ILE A 1 6.04 -7.29 -10.27
CA ILE A 1 7.37 -7.47 -9.66
C ILE A 1 7.25 -8.38 -8.45
N TRP A 2 6.61 -7.96 -7.35
CA TRP A 2 6.57 -8.68 -6.08
C TRP A 2 6.10 -10.14 -6.22
N ALA A 3 5.00 -10.42 -6.92
CA ALA A 3 4.49 -11.78 -7.10
C ALA A 3 5.52 -12.76 -7.71
N VAL A 4 6.31 -12.29 -8.69
CA VAL A 4 7.38 -13.12 -9.27
C VAL A 4 8.51 -13.35 -8.28
N CYS A 5 8.88 -12.32 -7.51
CA CYS A 5 9.90 -12.47 -6.46
C CYS A 5 9.46 -13.48 -5.39
N GLU A 6 8.20 -13.42 -4.94
CA GLU A 6 7.66 -14.37 -3.95
C GLU A 6 7.57 -15.80 -4.52
N LEU A 7 7.14 -15.95 -5.78
CA LEU A 7 7.12 -17.27 -6.43
C LEU A 7 8.53 -17.90 -6.46
N ILE A 8 9.55 -17.11 -6.77
CA ILE A 8 10.94 -17.63 -6.78
C ILE A 8 11.42 -17.95 -5.37
N LYS A 9 11.05 -17.16 -4.36
CA LYS A 9 11.39 -17.46 -2.96
C LYS A 9 10.77 -18.79 -2.49
N GLU A 10 9.50 -19.04 -2.84
CA GLU A 10 8.79 -20.25 -2.47
C GLU A 10 9.30 -21.49 -3.21
N THR A 11 9.58 -21.37 -4.50
CA THR A 11 9.92 -22.52 -5.34
C THR A 11 11.42 -22.78 -5.46
N GLY A 12 12.26 -21.77 -5.27
CA GLY A 12 13.69 -21.81 -5.59
C GLY A 12 13.98 -21.90 -7.08
N ASP A 13 12.96 -21.79 -7.95
CA ASP A 13 13.09 -21.94 -9.40
C ASP A 13 13.38 -20.60 -10.09
N TYR A 14 14.66 -20.37 -10.38
CA TYR A 14 15.11 -19.20 -11.13
C TYR A 14 14.93 -19.37 -12.65
N THR A 15 14.60 -20.55 -13.16
CA THR A 15 14.46 -20.79 -14.62
C THR A 15 13.29 -20.00 -15.20
N ILE A 16 12.29 -19.68 -14.37
CA ILE A 16 11.16 -18.83 -14.76
C ILE A 16 11.61 -17.48 -15.33
N LEU A 17 12.74 -16.94 -14.88
CA LEU A 17 13.26 -15.64 -15.32
C LEU A 17 13.67 -15.64 -16.80
N GLN A 18 14.02 -16.81 -17.36
CA GLN A 18 14.43 -16.98 -18.76
C GLN A 18 13.25 -17.36 -19.66
N LYS A 19 12.08 -17.65 -19.08
CA LYS A 19 10.86 -17.98 -19.85
C LYS A 19 10.45 -16.77 -20.69
N LYS A 20 10.29 -16.98 -22.00
CA LYS A 20 9.81 -15.94 -22.91
C LYS A 20 8.30 -15.78 -22.80
N ILE A 21 7.87 -14.55 -22.61
CA ILE A 21 6.47 -14.12 -22.58
C ILE A 21 6.25 -13.07 -23.65
N GLU A 22 5.14 -13.13 -24.34
CA GLU A 22 4.77 -12.16 -25.37
C GLU A 22 4.37 -10.82 -24.74
N TRP A 23 4.77 -9.72 -25.40
CA TRP A 23 4.25 -8.39 -25.11
C TRP A 23 2.87 -8.22 -25.79
N GLN A 24 2.02 -7.40 -25.20
CA GLN A 24 0.69 -7.12 -25.76
C GLN A 24 0.75 -6.50 -27.17
N ASP A 25 1.77 -5.71 -27.44
CA ASP A 25 2.03 -5.00 -28.71
C ASP A 25 2.94 -5.78 -29.66
N GLY A 26 3.21 -7.04 -29.38
CA GLY A 26 3.98 -7.97 -30.20
C GLY A 26 5.44 -8.10 -29.79
N GLY A 27 6.04 -9.22 -30.23
CA GLY A 27 7.37 -9.64 -29.77
C GLY A 27 7.32 -10.36 -28.44
N ALA A 28 8.43 -10.93 -28.02
CA ALA A 28 8.55 -11.66 -26.76
C ALA A 28 9.90 -11.38 -26.08
N ALA A 29 9.88 -11.31 -24.77
CA ALA A 29 11.08 -11.12 -23.94
C ALA A 29 11.09 -12.10 -22.76
N ALA A 30 12.25 -12.26 -22.13
CA ALA A 30 12.36 -13.04 -20.91
C ALA A 30 11.61 -12.36 -19.76
N VAL A 31 11.11 -13.12 -18.78
CA VAL A 31 10.43 -12.59 -17.60
C VAL A 31 11.27 -11.53 -16.89
N VAL A 32 12.59 -11.72 -16.81
CA VAL A 32 13.49 -10.72 -16.21
C VAL A 32 13.40 -9.37 -16.92
N GLU A 33 13.26 -9.35 -18.24
CA GLU A 33 13.14 -8.10 -19.00
C GLU A 33 11.74 -7.44 -18.78
N HIS A 34 10.68 -8.23 -18.58
CA HIS A 34 9.40 -7.71 -18.16
C HIS A 34 9.45 -7.06 -16.77
N LEU A 35 10.23 -7.64 -15.83
CA LEU A 35 10.42 -7.05 -14.51
C LEU A 35 11.18 -5.72 -14.60
N LYS A 36 12.24 -5.65 -15.41
CA LYS A 36 12.98 -4.41 -15.65
C LYS A 36 12.11 -3.34 -16.31
N ALA A 37 11.34 -3.70 -17.34
CA ALA A 37 10.41 -2.78 -18.00
C ALA A 37 9.33 -2.24 -17.03
N ALA A 38 8.81 -3.08 -16.14
CA ALA A 38 7.86 -2.64 -15.11
C ALA A 38 8.51 -1.65 -14.12
N ALA A 39 9.77 -1.90 -13.70
CA ALA A 39 10.50 -0.97 -12.85
C ALA A 39 10.77 0.37 -13.56
N ASP A 40 11.18 0.34 -14.82
CA ASP A 40 11.42 1.54 -15.63
C ASP A 40 10.14 2.37 -15.82
N CYS A 41 8.98 1.70 -15.97
CA CYS A 41 7.69 2.37 -16.05
C CYS A 41 7.42 3.14 -14.74
N LEU A 42 7.59 2.50 -13.59
CA LEU A 42 7.37 3.12 -12.27
C LEU A 42 8.33 4.31 -12.02
N ILE A 43 9.57 4.25 -12.52
CA ILE A 43 10.55 5.34 -12.39
C ILE A 43 10.12 6.56 -13.21
N ARG A 44 9.66 6.34 -14.44
CA ARG A 44 9.24 7.43 -15.34
C ARG A 44 7.93 8.07 -14.94
N ASP A 45 7.08 7.34 -14.24
CA ASP A 45 5.71 7.74 -13.94
C ASP A 45 5.56 8.31 -12.53
N LYS A 46 6.23 9.42 -12.27
CA LYS A 46 6.18 10.16 -11.00
C LYS A 46 5.43 11.49 -11.18
N GLY A 47 4.78 11.93 -10.11
CA GLY A 47 4.12 13.23 -10.05
C GLY A 47 5.10 14.36 -9.69
N ARG A 48 4.54 15.54 -9.37
CA ARG A 48 5.31 16.78 -9.15
C ARG A 48 6.25 16.74 -7.94
N ASN A 49 5.95 15.94 -6.94
CA ASN A 49 6.80 15.79 -5.75
C ASN A 49 7.78 14.61 -5.87
N GLY A 50 7.73 13.86 -6.97
CA GLY A 50 8.56 12.68 -7.20
C GLY A 50 8.00 11.38 -6.63
N LEU A 51 6.74 11.36 -6.21
CA LEU A 51 6.02 10.17 -5.77
C LEU A 51 5.24 9.52 -6.93
N SER A 52 4.78 8.30 -6.74
CA SER A 52 3.99 7.55 -7.72
C SER A 52 2.64 8.24 -7.99
N ARG A 53 2.28 8.47 -9.26
CA ARG A 53 0.99 9.06 -9.63
C ARG A 53 -0.17 8.13 -9.32
N ILE A 54 -1.30 8.68 -8.85
CA ILE A 54 -2.49 7.89 -8.54
C ILE A 54 -3.38 7.65 -9.77
N TYR A 55 -3.31 8.52 -10.80
CA TYR A 55 -4.20 8.49 -11.96
C TYR A 55 -5.67 8.46 -11.56
N PHE A 56 -6.43 7.49 -12.13
CA PHE A 56 -7.85 7.33 -11.82
C PHE A 56 -8.07 6.82 -10.40
N ALA A 57 -7.28 5.83 -9.97
CA ALA A 57 -7.33 5.22 -8.64
C ALA A 57 -6.08 4.36 -8.40
N ASP A 58 -5.82 4.01 -7.15
CA ASP A 58 -4.91 2.93 -6.77
C ASP A 58 -5.71 1.72 -6.25
N TRP A 59 -5.25 1.03 -5.20
CA TRP A 59 -5.98 -0.05 -4.54
C TRP A 59 -7.37 0.39 -4.04
N ASN A 60 -7.50 1.68 -3.68
CA ASN A 60 -8.78 2.28 -3.35
C ASN A 60 -9.46 2.77 -4.62
N ASP A 61 -10.30 1.95 -5.23
CA ASP A 61 -11.04 2.25 -6.48
C ASP A 61 -11.90 3.50 -6.39
N ALA A 62 -12.31 3.88 -5.19
CA ALA A 62 -13.15 5.04 -4.94
C ALA A 62 -12.38 6.32 -4.59
N LEU A 63 -11.06 6.26 -4.41
CA LEU A 63 -10.21 7.44 -4.24
C LEU A 63 -9.85 8.02 -5.62
N ASN A 64 -10.72 8.87 -6.14
CA ASN A 64 -10.63 9.41 -7.50
C ASN A 64 -10.31 10.91 -7.45
N ILE A 65 -9.03 11.29 -7.42
CA ILE A 65 -8.59 12.70 -7.34
C ILE A 65 -8.64 13.34 -8.74
N THR A 66 -9.85 13.47 -9.29
CA THR A 66 -10.06 13.98 -10.65
C THR A 66 -9.73 15.46 -10.82
N THR A 67 -9.60 16.19 -9.71
CA THR A 67 -9.26 17.62 -9.70
C THR A 67 -7.78 17.92 -9.92
N ASP A 68 -6.94 16.87 -9.88
CA ASP A 68 -5.50 16.98 -10.07
C ASP A 68 -4.94 15.75 -10.79
N PRO A 69 -4.68 15.80 -12.12
CA PRO A 69 -4.15 14.70 -12.89
C PRO A 69 -2.72 14.27 -12.51
N GLU A 70 -2.02 15.10 -11.75
CA GLU A 70 -0.68 14.82 -11.22
C GLU A 70 -0.69 14.47 -9.73
N ALA A 71 -1.86 14.18 -9.16
CA ALA A 71 -1.96 13.73 -7.78
C ALA A 71 -1.15 12.43 -7.57
N GLU A 72 -0.57 12.31 -6.40
CA GLU A 72 0.37 11.26 -6.06
C GLU A 72 -0.17 10.40 -4.92
N SER A 73 -0.05 9.07 -5.08
CA SER A 73 -0.39 8.11 -4.04
C SER A 73 0.84 7.81 -3.17
N VAL A 74 0.73 8.12 -1.89
CA VAL A 74 1.74 7.77 -0.90
C VAL A 74 1.81 6.26 -0.71
N MET A 75 0.65 5.58 -0.74
CA MET A 75 0.58 4.11 -0.66
C MET A 75 1.31 3.44 -1.82
N LEU A 76 1.06 3.85 -3.09
CA LEU A 76 1.79 3.31 -4.25
C LEU A 76 3.29 3.57 -4.16
N SER A 77 3.68 4.73 -3.60
CA SER A 77 5.09 5.05 -3.38
C SER A 77 5.75 4.14 -2.34
N HIS A 78 5.00 3.71 -1.32
CA HIS A 78 5.47 2.67 -0.39
C HIS A 78 5.60 1.31 -1.09
N GLN A 79 4.64 0.95 -1.95
CA GLN A 79 4.69 -0.28 -2.76
C GLN A 79 5.83 -0.26 -3.77
N PHE A 80 6.15 0.92 -4.35
CA PHE A 80 7.36 1.10 -5.15
C PHE A 80 8.61 0.69 -4.35
N CYS A 81 8.74 1.16 -3.11
CA CYS A 81 9.87 0.82 -2.26
C CYS A 81 9.97 -0.70 -2.01
N LEU A 82 8.85 -1.37 -1.71
CA LEU A 82 8.82 -2.83 -1.59
C LEU A 82 9.27 -3.51 -2.88
N ALA A 83 8.68 -3.14 -4.01
CA ALA A 83 8.97 -3.76 -5.30
C ALA A 83 10.44 -3.61 -5.70
N PHE A 84 11.03 -2.44 -5.47
CA PHE A 84 12.43 -2.16 -5.80
C PHE A 84 13.41 -2.88 -4.88
N ARG A 85 13.08 -2.99 -3.58
CA ARG A 85 13.87 -3.80 -2.65
C ARG A 85 13.86 -5.28 -3.05
N GLU A 86 12.69 -5.84 -3.34
CA GLU A 86 12.56 -7.24 -3.73
C GLU A 86 13.24 -7.54 -5.07
N LEU A 87 13.06 -6.65 -6.05
CA LEU A 87 13.71 -6.79 -7.35
C LEU A 87 15.24 -6.65 -7.23
N LYS A 88 15.72 -5.72 -6.41
CA LYS A 88 17.14 -5.55 -6.12
C LYS A 88 17.75 -6.84 -5.56
N LEU A 89 17.11 -7.47 -4.58
CA LEU A 89 17.56 -8.74 -3.99
C LEU A 89 17.59 -9.87 -5.04
N LEU A 90 16.58 -9.90 -5.92
CA LEU A 90 16.54 -10.87 -7.02
C LEU A 90 17.70 -10.64 -8.01
N MET A 91 17.95 -9.38 -8.40
CA MET A 91 19.04 -9.03 -9.34
C MET A 91 20.41 -9.39 -8.76
N GLU A 92 20.64 -9.16 -7.47
CA GLU A 92 21.88 -9.61 -6.80
C GLU A 92 22.06 -11.13 -6.87
N LYS A 93 20.98 -11.89 -6.66
CA LYS A 93 21.01 -13.37 -6.70
C LYS A 93 21.35 -13.93 -8.08
N ILE A 94 20.98 -13.25 -9.15
CA ILE A 94 21.28 -13.67 -10.53
C ILE A 94 22.53 -13.01 -11.12
N GLY A 95 23.27 -12.21 -10.34
CA GLY A 95 24.53 -11.58 -10.75
C GLY A 95 24.39 -10.27 -11.52
N GLU A 96 23.19 -9.69 -11.60
CA GLU A 96 22.89 -8.39 -12.24
C GLU A 96 23.23 -7.23 -11.29
N THR A 97 24.46 -7.14 -10.83
CA THR A 97 24.90 -6.25 -9.75
C THR A 97 24.71 -4.77 -10.06
N ASP A 98 25.01 -4.34 -11.30
CA ASP A 98 24.87 -2.94 -11.71
C ASP A 98 23.39 -2.49 -11.67
N TYR A 99 22.50 -3.37 -12.12
CA TYR A 99 21.07 -3.08 -12.05
C TYR A 99 20.54 -3.12 -10.62
N ALA A 100 21.05 -3.99 -9.77
CA ALA A 100 20.73 -4.02 -8.34
C ALA A 100 21.12 -2.70 -7.63
N GLU A 101 22.32 -2.16 -7.92
CA GLU A 101 22.75 -0.86 -7.39
C GLU A 101 21.90 0.31 -7.91
N PHE A 102 21.49 0.26 -9.18
CA PHE A 102 20.55 1.22 -9.75
C PHE A 102 19.20 1.19 -9.00
N LEU A 103 18.63 0.00 -8.78
CA LEU A 103 17.36 -0.18 -8.04
C LEU A 103 17.49 0.31 -6.59
N LYS A 104 18.62 0.07 -5.94
CA LYS A 104 18.92 0.58 -4.60
C LYS A 104 18.87 2.11 -4.56
N LYS A 105 19.49 2.76 -5.51
CA LYS A 105 19.50 4.24 -5.60
C LYS A 105 18.08 4.80 -5.79
N GLU A 106 17.28 4.17 -6.64
CA GLU A 106 15.88 4.58 -6.84
C GLU A 106 15.03 4.36 -5.58
N TYR A 107 15.22 3.22 -4.88
CA TYR A 107 14.61 2.97 -3.58
C TYR A 107 14.98 4.04 -2.55
N ASP A 108 16.27 4.33 -2.38
CA ASP A 108 16.76 5.31 -1.40
C ASP A 108 16.20 6.71 -1.70
N THR A 109 16.12 7.08 -2.98
CA THR A 109 15.55 8.35 -3.43
C THR A 109 14.06 8.44 -3.12
N MET A 110 13.28 7.40 -3.45
CA MET A 110 11.85 7.36 -3.17
C MET A 110 11.58 7.38 -1.65
N ARG A 111 12.29 6.55 -0.89
CA ARG A 111 12.18 6.50 0.58
C ARG A 111 12.42 7.87 1.22
N LYS A 112 13.49 8.56 0.80
CA LYS A 112 13.80 9.93 1.25
C LYS A 112 12.67 10.89 0.92
N THR A 113 12.21 10.89 -0.33
CA THR A 113 11.15 11.78 -0.81
C THR A 113 9.86 11.57 -0.02
N ILE A 114 9.46 10.32 0.23
CA ILE A 114 8.27 10.01 1.03
C ILE A 114 8.41 10.59 2.45
N ASN A 115 9.55 10.37 3.10
CA ASN A 115 9.78 10.82 4.47
C ASN A 115 9.82 12.35 4.60
N GLU A 116 10.26 13.06 3.56
CA GLU A 116 10.28 14.53 3.51
C GLU A 116 8.93 15.15 3.14
N LYS A 117 8.16 14.51 2.25
CA LYS A 117 6.97 15.12 1.65
C LYS A 117 5.64 14.59 2.21
N ALA A 118 5.60 13.35 2.65
CA ALA A 118 4.37 12.67 3.02
C ALA A 118 4.22 12.38 4.54
N TRP A 119 5.25 12.57 5.34
CA TRP A 119 5.18 12.44 6.80
C TRP A 119 4.52 13.67 7.43
N ASP A 120 3.41 13.50 8.15
CA ASP A 120 2.63 14.59 8.76
C ASP A 120 2.86 14.72 10.29
N GLY A 121 4.00 14.23 10.79
CA GLY A 121 4.41 14.33 12.19
C GLY A 121 3.98 13.16 13.08
N GLU A 122 2.92 12.42 12.71
CA GLU A 122 2.43 11.24 13.44
C GLU A 122 2.21 10.03 12.55
N TRP A 123 1.82 10.26 11.27
CA TRP A 123 1.58 9.24 10.26
C TRP A 123 1.87 9.75 8.85
N TYR A 124 1.85 8.86 7.86
CA TYR A 124 1.96 9.23 6.46
C TYR A 124 0.60 9.63 5.89
N MET A 125 0.57 10.75 5.18
CA MET A 125 -0.58 11.17 4.39
C MET A 125 -0.96 10.08 3.37
N ARG A 126 -2.18 10.11 2.87
CA ARG A 126 -2.69 9.13 1.91
C ARG A 126 -2.34 9.49 0.47
N ALA A 127 -2.48 10.76 0.14
CA ALA A 127 -2.15 11.28 -1.20
C ALA A 127 -1.76 12.75 -1.13
N LEU A 128 -0.89 13.16 -2.06
CA LEU A 128 -0.51 14.55 -2.26
C LEU A 128 -1.22 15.10 -3.50
N SER A 129 -1.90 16.24 -3.34
CA SER A 129 -2.63 16.90 -4.41
C SER A 129 -2.39 18.40 -4.37
N LYS A 130 -2.57 19.06 -5.52
CA LYS A 130 -2.38 20.51 -5.65
C LYS A 130 -3.32 21.32 -4.76
N LYS A 131 -4.54 20.83 -4.50
CA LYS A 131 -5.55 21.55 -3.73
C LYS A 131 -5.43 21.29 -2.24
N GLU A 132 -5.26 20.03 -1.87
CA GLU A 132 -5.11 19.61 -0.47
C GLU A 132 -4.41 18.27 -0.41
N ASN A 133 -3.66 18.04 0.66
CA ASN A 133 -3.10 16.73 0.96
C ASN A 133 -4.15 15.89 1.68
N ILE A 134 -4.42 14.68 1.16
CA ILE A 134 -5.43 13.77 1.70
C ILE A 134 -4.82 12.93 2.82
N GLY A 135 -5.54 12.80 3.93
CA GLY A 135 -5.09 12.00 5.07
C GLY A 135 -4.07 12.72 5.95
N SER A 136 -4.07 14.05 5.95
CA SER A 136 -3.32 14.89 6.88
C SER A 136 -4.06 15.04 8.21
N ARG A 137 -3.32 15.29 9.30
CA ARG A 137 -3.89 15.66 10.61
C ARG A 137 -4.80 16.88 10.54
N THR A 138 -4.54 17.77 9.58
CA THR A 138 -5.31 18.99 9.35
C THR A 138 -6.44 18.85 8.34
N SER A 139 -6.60 17.67 7.71
CA SER A 139 -7.71 17.42 6.78
C SER A 139 -9.06 17.62 7.47
N GLU A 140 -10.01 18.24 6.80
CA GLU A 140 -11.38 18.44 7.32
C GLU A 140 -12.17 17.13 7.41
N GLY A 141 -11.90 16.18 6.50
CA GLY A 141 -12.51 14.87 6.47
C GLY A 141 -11.66 13.79 7.15
N SER A 142 -11.39 12.71 6.43
CA SER A 142 -10.58 11.60 6.93
C SER A 142 -9.13 12.00 7.14
N LYS A 143 -8.57 11.64 8.30
CA LYS A 143 -7.24 12.07 8.73
C LYS A 143 -6.18 10.99 8.56
N ILE A 144 -6.53 9.74 8.85
CA ILE A 144 -5.60 8.62 8.77
C ILE A 144 -6.16 7.51 7.87
N TYR A 145 -5.31 6.90 7.08
CA TYR A 145 -5.64 5.80 6.18
C TYR A 145 -4.75 4.60 6.48
N LEU A 146 -5.36 3.45 6.75
CA LEU A 146 -4.69 2.23 7.15
C LEU A 146 -3.61 1.79 6.14
N ASN A 147 -3.97 1.74 4.86
CA ASN A 147 -3.07 1.24 3.82
C ASN A 147 -1.80 2.09 3.67
N ALA A 148 -1.88 3.41 3.83
CA ALA A 148 -0.68 4.24 3.78
C ALA A 148 0.32 3.87 4.90
N GLN A 149 -0.17 3.52 6.08
CA GLN A 149 0.67 3.18 7.22
C GLN A 149 1.26 1.78 7.13
N THR A 150 0.41 0.80 6.80
CA THR A 150 0.84 -0.60 6.70
C THR A 150 1.89 -0.80 5.62
N TRP A 151 1.69 -0.21 4.44
CA TRP A 151 2.64 -0.30 3.34
C TRP A 151 3.94 0.46 3.59
N ALA A 152 3.93 1.52 4.43
CA ALA A 152 5.17 2.19 4.85
C ALA A 152 6.11 1.24 5.60
N VAL A 153 5.55 0.41 6.48
CA VAL A 153 6.32 -0.62 7.22
C VAL A 153 6.72 -1.77 6.29
N LEU A 154 5.82 -2.26 5.44
CA LEU A 154 6.10 -3.36 4.52
C LEU A 154 7.19 -3.00 3.51
N GLY A 155 7.24 -1.74 3.05
CA GLY A 155 8.26 -1.19 2.15
C GLY A 155 9.57 -0.79 2.81
N ASP A 156 9.72 -0.95 4.14
CA ASP A 156 10.87 -0.46 4.93
C ASP A 156 11.12 1.05 4.76
N VAL A 157 10.05 1.83 4.64
CA VAL A 157 10.13 3.28 4.42
C VAL A 157 10.28 4.04 5.74
N VAL A 158 9.68 3.53 6.81
CA VAL A 158 9.59 4.22 8.10
C VAL A 158 10.96 4.37 8.74
N ASP A 159 11.31 5.61 9.12
CA ASP A 159 12.49 5.88 9.94
C ASP A 159 12.25 5.41 11.39
N GLU A 160 13.29 4.91 12.07
CA GLU A 160 13.16 4.31 13.41
C GLU A 160 12.49 5.23 14.42
N GLU A 161 12.83 6.52 14.40
CA GLU A 161 12.26 7.53 15.30
C GLU A 161 10.77 7.84 15.03
N LYS A 162 10.28 7.52 13.82
CA LYS A 162 8.86 7.71 13.41
C LYS A 162 7.98 6.52 13.79
N LEU A 163 8.58 5.33 13.86
CA LEU A 163 7.84 4.08 14.05
C LEU A 163 6.93 4.06 15.29
N PRO A 164 7.36 4.52 16.49
CA PRO A 164 6.48 4.51 17.66
C PRO A 164 5.22 5.36 17.48
N LYS A 165 5.34 6.54 16.86
CA LYS A 165 4.19 7.42 16.57
C LYS A 165 3.24 6.78 15.57
N LEU A 166 3.81 6.22 14.48
CA LEU A 166 3.03 5.51 13.47
C LEU A 166 2.22 4.37 14.08
N LEU A 167 2.84 3.55 14.93
CA LEU A 167 2.15 2.42 15.58
C LEU A 167 1.06 2.88 16.54
N THR A 168 1.29 3.95 17.30
CA THR A 168 0.25 4.56 18.14
C THR A 168 -0.93 5.02 17.32
N ALA A 169 -0.69 5.69 16.20
CA ALA A 169 -1.74 6.17 15.30
C ALA A 169 -2.51 5.00 14.66
N VAL A 170 -1.82 3.96 14.18
CA VAL A 170 -2.49 2.76 13.63
C VAL A 170 -3.30 2.03 14.69
N ASP A 171 -2.73 1.82 15.89
CA ASP A 171 -3.43 1.13 16.98
C ASP A 171 -4.68 1.90 17.45
N SER A 172 -4.71 3.23 17.31
CA SER A 172 -5.91 4.04 17.61
C SER A 172 -7.07 3.85 16.63
N MET A 173 -6.81 3.25 15.46
CA MET A 173 -7.86 2.92 14.50
C MET A 173 -8.59 1.61 14.83
N GLU A 174 -8.18 0.89 15.87
CA GLU A 174 -8.71 -0.43 16.18
C GLU A 174 -10.15 -0.38 16.66
N HIS A 175 -11.03 -1.17 16.03
CA HIS A 175 -12.41 -1.41 16.41
C HIS A 175 -12.65 -2.89 16.76
N ASP A 176 -13.83 -3.20 17.28
CA ASP A 176 -14.22 -4.57 17.58
C ASP A 176 -14.20 -5.49 16.37
N PHE A 177 -14.48 -4.97 15.17
CA PHE A 177 -14.54 -5.72 13.91
C PHE A 177 -13.26 -5.65 13.07
N GLY A 178 -12.20 -5.01 13.55
CA GLY A 178 -10.95 -4.84 12.83
C GLY A 178 -10.51 -3.40 12.69
N PHE A 179 -9.89 -3.07 11.56
CA PHE A 179 -9.35 -1.75 11.27
C PHE A 179 -10.06 -1.13 10.07
N PRO A 180 -10.70 0.05 10.23
CA PRO A 180 -11.32 0.75 9.11
C PRO A 180 -10.26 1.22 8.12
N LEU A 181 -10.64 1.36 6.84
CA LEU A 181 -9.74 1.84 5.79
C LEU A 181 -9.24 3.26 6.04
N ASN A 182 -10.08 4.10 6.61
CA ASN A 182 -9.77 5.49 6.95
C ASN A 182 -10.60 5.95 8.15
N MET A 183 -10.11 6.93 8.89
CA MET A 183 -10.74 7.45 10.10
C MET A 183 -10.47 8.96 10.31
N PRO A 184 -11.49 9.76 10.71
CA PRO A 184 -12.91 9.38 10.67
C PRO A 184 -13.40 9.16 9.23
N PRO A 185 -14.54 8.49 9.00
CA PRO A 185 -15.13 8.44 7.67
C PRO A 185 -15.58 9.84 7.20
N TYR A 186 -15.69 10.02 5.88
CA TYR A 186 -16.23 11.25 5.32
C TYR A 186 -17.74 11.35 5.57
N GLU A 187 -18.18 12.49 6.04
CA GLU A 187 -19.61 12.80 6.20
C GLU A 187 -20.18 13.62 5.04
N LYS A 188 -19.28 14.22 4.24
CA LYS A 188 -19.64 15.09 3.11
C LYS A 188 -18.81 14.75 1.88
N TYR A 189 -19.44 14.86 0.71
CA TYR A 189 -18.74 14.69 -0.55
C TYR A 189 -17.68 15.76 -0.75
N SER A 190 -16.46 15.32 -1.11
CA SER A 190 -15.35 16.17 -1.53
C SER A 190 -14.92 15.80 -2.95
N PRO A 191 -14.94 16.72 -3.92
CA PRO A 191 -14.48 16.45 -5.27
C PRO A 191 -12.96 16.16 -5.34
N ASN A 192 -12.19 16.55 -4.30
CA ASN A 192 -10.76 16.27 -4.22
C ASN A 192 -10.46 14.81 -3.78
N VAL A 193 -11.44 14.16 -3.18
CA VAL A 193 -11.37 12.76 -2.74
C VAL A 193 -12.11 11.84 -3.72
N GLY A 194 -13.17 12.38 -4.33
CA GLY A 194 -13.99 11.65 -5.30
C GLY A 194 -15.02 10.73 -4.66
N ARG A 195 -15.32 9.63 -5.33
CA ARG A 195 -16.43 8.72 -5.01
C ARG A 195 -16.42 8.21 -3.57
N MET A 196 -15.23 7.95 -3.00
CA MET A 196 -15.08 7.50 -1.60
C MET A 196 -15.83 8.40 -0.62
N SER A 197 -15.67 9.72 -0.73
CA SER A 197 -16.31 10.68 0.17
C SER A 197 -17.83 10.82 -0.02
N GLY A 198 -18.37 10.27 -1.09
CA GLY A 198 -19.83 10.21 -1.35
C GLY A 198 -20.49 8.93 -0.86
N MET A 199 -19.73 7.96 -0.38
CA MET A 199 -20.28 6.75 0.23
C MET A 199 -20.75 7.01 1.65
N LEU A 200 -21.71 6.22 2.12
CA LEU A 200 -22.18 6.33 3.51
C LEU A 200 -21.04 6.10 4.51
N PRO A 201 -20.93 6.91 5.57
CA PRO A 201 -19.92 6.75 6.61
C PRO A 201 -19.90 5.35 7.22
N GLY A 202 -18.72 4.74 7.32
CA GLY A 202 -18.53 3.38 7.85
C GLY A 202 -18.84 2.25 6.85
N LEU A 203 -19.21 2.57 5.60
CA LEU A 203 -19.49 1.57 4.57
C LEU A 203 -18.47 1.65 3.40
N PHE A 204 -18.25 0.50 2.78
CA PHE A 204 -17.33 0.37 1.65
C PHE A 204 -15.98 1.03 1.95
N GLU A 205 -15.43 1.78 0.99
CA GLU A 205 -14.13 2.44 1.17
C GLU A 205 -14.18 3.70 2.04
N ASN A 206 -15.35 4.12 2.50
CA ASN A 206 -15.49 5.27 3.41
C ASN A 206 -15.54 4.81 4.88
N GLY A 207 -14.42 4.30 5.38
CA GLY A 207 -14.29 3.86 6.78
C GLY A 207 -14.78 2.43 7.05
N GLY A 208 -15.11 1.66 6.01
CA GLY A 208 -15.43 0.23 6.17
C GLY A 208 -14.19 -0.60 6.52
N VAL A 209 -14.41 -1.74 7.16
CA VAL A 209 -13.35 -2.72 7.46
C VAL A 209 -13.25 -3.70 6.30
N TYR A 210 -12.08 -3.75 5.66
CA TYR A 210 -11.78 -4.71 4.59
C TYR A 210 -10.79 -5.77 5.08
N CYS A 211 -11.17 -7.05 4.93
CA CYS A 211 -10.30 -8.17 5.28
C CYS A 211 -8.95 -8.10 4.54
N HIS A 212 -8.95 -7.67 3.27
CA HIS A 212 -7.72 -7.51 2.49
C HIS A 212 -6.77 -6.45 3.10
N ALA A 213 -7.27 -5.26 3.43
CA ALA A 213 -6.47 -4.21 4.08
C ALA A 213 -6.04 -4.61 5.50
N THR A 214 -6.92 -5.30 6.22
CA THR A 214 -6.60 -5.86 7.55
C THR A 214 -5.52 -6.94 7.44
N GLY A 215 -5.48 -7.70 6.33
CA GLY A 215 -4.38 -8.63 6.01
C GLY A 215 -3.03 -7.93 5.91
N PHE A 216 -2.95 -6.75 5.28
CA PHE A 216 -1.72 -5.94 5.25
C PHE A 216 -1.29 -5.49 6.65
N LYS A 217 -2.25 -5.16 7.52
CA LYS A 217 -1.98 -4.81 8.91
C LYS A 217 -1.44 -6.01 9.70
N ILE A 218 -2.00 -7.18 9.51
CA ILE A 218 -1.51 -8.43 10.12
C ILE A 218 -0.08 -8.70 9.67
N LEU A 219 0.20 -8.60 8.38
CA LEU A 219 1.54 -8.79 7.82
C LEU A 219 2.55 -7.76 8.37
N MET A 220 2.13 -6.50 8.52
CA MET A 220 2.91 -5.45 9.18
C MET A 220 3.28 -5.86 10.62
N ASP A 221 2.31 -6.32 11.39
CA ASP A 221 2.56 -6.75 12.79
C ASP A 221 3.49 -7.96 12.85
N CYS A 222 3.33 -8.93 11.94
CA CYS A 222 4.25 -10.08 11.84
C CYS A 222 5.68 -9.61 11.56
N LYS A 223 5.86 -8.71 10.60
CA LYS A 223 7.17 -8.14 10.25
C LYS A 223 7.83 -7.44 11.43
N LEU A 224 7.06 -6.78 12.28
CA LEU A 224 7.54 -6.06 13.47
C LEU A 224 7.63 -6.95 14.74
N GLY A 225 7.38 -8.25 14.64
CA GLY A 225 7.40 -9.17 15.78
C GLY A 225 6.24 -8.97 16.76
N ARG A 226 5.16 -8.27 16.37
CA ARG A 226 3.97 -8.01 17.20
C ARG A 226 2.95 -9.15 17.11
N ALA A 227 3.38 -10.39 17.37
CA ALA A 227 2.60 -11.61 17.13
C ALA A 227 1.23 -11.60 17.82
N THR A 228 1.15 -11.13 19.07
CA THR A 228 -0.13 -11.03 19.81
C THR A 228 -1.12 -10.11 19.10
N LYS A 229 -0.67 -8.97 18.58
CA LYS A 229 -1.50 -8.04 17.81
C LYS A 229 -1.95 -8.68 16.48
N ALA A 230 -1.05 -9.33 15.77
CA ALA A 230 -1.37 -10.03 14.52
C ALA A 230 -2.48 -11.07 14.72
N VAL A 231 -2.34 -11.94 15.73
CA VAL A 231 -3.34 -12.96 16.04
C VAL A 231 -4.66 -12.34 16.50
N SER A 232 -4.61 -11.32 17.37
CA SER A 232 -5.83 -10.61 17.82
C SER A 232 -6.58 -9.99 16.64
N THR A 233 -5.86 -9.35 15.72
CA THR A 233 -6.44 -8.74 14.52
C THR A 233 -7.05 -9.79 13.59
N LEU A 234 -6.35 -10.92 13.36
CA LEU A 234 -6.85 -12.02 12.54
C LEU A 234 -8.18 -12.54 13.07
N LYS A 235 -8.28 -12.81 14.38
CA LYS A 235 -9.51 -13.29 15.02
C LYS A 235 -10.71 -12.37 14.85
N LYS A 236 -10.50 -11.06 14.66
CA LYS A 236 -11.59 -10.11 14.45
C LYS A 236 -12.23 -10.22 13.06
N ILE A 237 -11.46 -10.62 12.05
CA ILE A 237 -11.91 -10.69 10.65
C ILE A 237 -12.19 -12.11 10.17
N MET A 238 -12.00 -13.12 11.03
CA MET A 238 -12.37 -14.49 10.69
C MET A 238 -13.89 -14.62 10.58
N PRO A 239 -14.40 -15.43 9.64
CA PRO A 239 -15.84 -15.62 9.44
C PRO A 239 -16.57 -16.16 10.69
N ASP A 240 -15.88 -16.93 11.53
CA ASP A 240 -16.37 -17.53 12.77
C ASP A 240 -16.21 -16.59 14.00
N SER A 241 -15.91 -15.32 13.79
CA SER A 241 -15.80 -14.36 14.90
C SER A 241 -17.13 -14.21 15.63
N GLU A 242 -17.12 -14.40 16.96
CA GLU A 242 -18.31 -14.24 17.82
C GLU A 242 -18.93 -12.83 17.72
N LYS A 243 -18.12 -11.82 17.36
CA LYS A 243 -18.57 -10.43 17.20
C LYS A 243 -19.18 -10.15 15.82
N ASN A 244 -19.09 -11.10 14.89
CA ASN A 244 -19.69 -11.02 13.56
C ASN A 244 -20.64 -12.21 13.31
N PRO A 245 -21.76 -12.33 14.06
CA PRO A 245 -22.66 -13.45 13.89
C PRO A 245 -23.34 -13.45 12.52
N SER A 246 -23.68 -14.63 12.01
CA SER A 246 -24.35 -14.82 10.71
C SER A 246 -25.66 -14.01 10.58
N THR A 247 -26.34 -13.77 11.70
CA THR A 247 -27.55 -12.92 11.77
C THR A 247 -27.30 -11.44 11.41
N GLN A 248 -26.06 -10.96 11.56
CA GLN A 248 -25.66 -9.61 11.17
C GLN A 248 -24.96 -9.57 9.81
N SER A 249 -24.05 -10.49 9.57
CA SER A 249 -23.27 -10.54 8.32
C SER A 249 -24.06 -11.12 7.14
N GLY A 250 -25.12 -11.89 7.41
CA GLY A 250 -25.84 -12.64 6.38
C GLY A 250 -25.07 -13.82 5.80
N ALA A 251 -23.91 -14.14 6.37
CA ALA A 251 -23.04 -15.23 5.92
C ALA A 251 -22.87 -16.27 7.04
N GLU A 252 -22.91 -17.54 6.67
CA GLU A 252 -22.57 -18.62 7.59
C GLU A 252 -21.05 -18.65 7.85
N PRO A 253 -20.61 -19.09 9.07
CA PRO A 253 -19.20 -19.04 9.48
C PRO A 253 -18.22 -19.84 8.62
N TYR A 254 -18.69 -20.66 7.72
CA TYR A 254 -17.87 -21.61 6.94
C TYR A 254 -18.12 -21.52 5.41
N VAL A 255 -18.65 -20.42 4.93
CA VAL A 255 -18.89 -20.22 3.50
C VAL A 255 -17.93 -19.18 2.93
#